data_33e3f7f8b63eaa1cd170e2fce412d457
#
_entry.id   33e3f7f8b63eaa1cd170e2fce412d457
#
_cell.length_a   1.000
_cell.length_b   1.000
_cell.length_c   1.000
_cell.angle_alpha   90.00
_cell.angle_beta   90.00
_cell.angle_gamma   90.00
#
_symmetry.space_group_name_H-M   'P 1'
#
loop_
_entity.id
_entity.type
_entity.pdbx_description
1 polymer ?
#
loop_
_entity_poly.entity_id
_entity_poly.type
_entity_poly.pdbx_seq_one_letter_code
_entity_poly.pdbx_strand_id
1 'polypeptide(L)'
;RDEKHYKKQDSSIVYVGNPYEMDFGDTMQTKGYYILDLDNLSYEFFENNITPKHIKIILSKLINITDVEGVFKKTLPGNIIKLIIDKNISSDHLDALVTKLTTYKPVELRIDYDVNYNKLKIENDRDYDLSGVDIKHAIEEFVNMLDIENKKDVVNYSQSLYERVR
;
A
#
# COMPACT_ATOMS: atom_id res chain seq x y z
N ARG A 1 -11.18 -14.57 -4.97
CA ARG A 1 -11.94 -15.31 -6.00
C ARG A 1 -13.40 -15.15 -5.70
N ASP A 2 -14.06 -14.20 -6.38
CA ASP A 2 -15.51 -13.99 -6.26
C ASP A 2 -16.21 -14.77 -7.36
N GLU A 3 -16.31 -16.10 -7.21
CA GLU A 3 -17.20 -16.90 -8.02
C GLU A 3 -18.62 -16.70 -7.50
N LYS A 4 -19.37 -15.78 -8.09
CA LYS A 4 -20.79 -15.69 -7.84
C LYS A 4 -21.53 -16.65 -8.78
N HIS A 5 -21.94 -17.79 -8.26
CA HIS A 5 -22.79 -18.73 -8.98
C HIS A 5 -24.27 -18.34 -8.83
N TYR A 6 -24.88 -17.94 -9.92
CA TYR A 6 -26.33 -17.75 -9.99
C TYR A 6 -26.95 -18.95 -10.70
N LYS A 7 -27.54 -19.89 -9.94
CA LYS A 7 -28.33 -20.98 -10.51
C LYS A 7 -29.78 -20.53 -10.69
N LYS A 8 -30.21 -20.46 -11.93
CA LYS A 8 -31.62 -20.39 -12.29
C LYS A 8 -31.84 -21.37 -13.43
N GLN A 9 -32.54 -22.50 -13.18
CA GLN A 9 -32.89 -23.52 -14.15
C GLN A 9 -31.77 -23.83 -15.17
N ASP A 10 -30.87 -24.75 -14.86
CA ASP A 10 -29.84 -25.32 -15.75
C ASP A 10 -28.82 -24.34 -16.39
N SER A 11 -28.78 -23.09 -15.94
CA SER A 11 -27.80 -22.10 -16.39
C SER A 11 -26.95 -21.60 -15.22
N SER A 12 -25.66 -21.33 -15.45
CA SER A 12 -24.75 -20.73 -14.49
C SER A 12 -24.07 -19.52 -15.11
N ILE A 13 -23.85 -18.47 -14.27
CA ILE A 13 -23.04 -17.32 -14.64
C ILE A 13 -21.78 -17.37 -13.79
N VAL A 14 -20.62 -17.39 -14.46
CA VAL A 14 -19.32 -17.39 -13.81
C VAL A 14 -18.64 -16.04 -14.04
N TYR A 15 -18.29 -15.34 -12.96
CA TYR A 15 -17.51 -14.13 -13.03
C TYR A 15 -16.02 -14.50 -13.03
N VAL A 16 -15.34 -14.33 -14.15
CA VAL A 16 -13.96 -14.80 -14.35
C VAL A 16 -12.90 -13.95 -13.63
N GLY A 17 -13.22 -12.68 -13.27
CA GLY A 17 -12.27 -11.78 -12.63
C GLY A 17 -11.11 -11.35 -13.54
N ASN A 18 -10.03 -10.84 -12.93
CA ASN A 18 -8.82 -10.42 -13.63
C ASN A 18 -7.82 -11.57 -13.76
N PRO A 19 -7.11 -11.70 -14.91
CA PRO A 19 -6.15 -12.77 -15.11
C PRO A 19 -4.84 -12.59 -14.33
N TYR A 20 -4.56 -11.39 -13.80
CA TYR A 20 -3.38 -11.04 -12.99
C TYR A 20 -3.74 -9.98 -11.94
N GLU A 21 -2.85 -9.74 -10.99
CA GLU A 21 -3.02 -8.70 -9.99
C GLU A 21 -2.83 -7.31 -10.61
N MET A 22 -3.82 -6.44 -10.46
CA MET A 22 -3.81 -5.07 -11.00
C MET A 22 -3.13 -4.09 -10.05
N ASP A 23 -3.34 -4.29 -8.74
CA ASP A 23 -2.82 -3.40 -7.71
C ASP A 23 -2.65 -4.14 -6.36
N PHE A 24 -2.28 -3.38 -5.32
CA PHE A 24 -2.14 -3.92 -3.96
C PHE A 24 -3.46 -4.31 -3.28
N GLY A 25 -4.62 -4.01 -3.86
CA GLY A 25 -5.92 -4.51 -3.42
C GLY A 25 -6.12 -5.98 -3.77
N ASP A 26 -5.46 -6.44 -4.82
CA ASP A 26 -5.50 -7.83 -5.29
C ASP A 26 -4.52 -8.76 -4.56
N THR A 27 -3.71 -8.24 -3.64
CA THR A 27 -2.73 -9.03 -2.87
C THR A 27 -3.37 -10.25 -2.24
N MET A 28 -2.71 -11.42 -2.36
CA MET A 28 -3.14 -12.73 -1.85
C MET A 28 -4.39 -13.32 -2.55
N GLN A 29 -4.87 -12.75 -3.63
CA GLN A 29 -5.93 -13.34 -4.43
C GLN A 29 -5.34 -14.27 -5.50
N THR A 30 -5.99 -15.42 -5.69
CA THR A 30 -5.64 -16.30 -6.81
C THR A 30 -6.15 -15.69 -8.11
N LYS A 31 -5.25 -15.36 -9.02
CA LYS A 31 -5.54 -14.81 -10.35
C LYS A 31 -5.23 -15.84 -11.42
N GLY A 32 -5.94 -15.77 -12.54
CA GLY A 32 -5.75 -16.70 -13.64
C GLY A 32 -6.80 -16.52 -14.71
N TYR A 33 -6.92 -17.52 -15.56
CA TYR A 33 -7.86 -17.53 -16.69
C TYR A 33 -8.61 -18.87 -16.75
N TYR A 34 -9.69 -18.87 -17.48
CA TYR A 34 -10.48 -20.06 -17.71
C TYR A 34 -10.37 -20.51 -19.17
N ILE A 35 -10.31 -21.80 -19.38
CA ILE A 35 -10.51 -22.40 -20.69
C ILE A 35 -11.90 -23.03 -20.68
N LEU A 36 -12.74 -22.63 -21.63
CA LEU A 36 -14.09 -23.16 -21.84
C LEU A 36 -14.07 -24.15 -23.00
N ASP A 37 -14.51 -25.37 -22.74
CA ASP A 37 -14.82 -26.35 -23.77
C ASP A 37 -16.25 -26.13 -24.27
N LEU A 38 -16.39 -25.80 -25.54
CA LEU A 38 -17.70 -25.48 -26.15
C LEU A 38 -18.52 -26.72 -26.48
N ASP A 39 -17.90 -27.90 -26.60
CA ASP A 39 -18.60 -29.12 -26.94
C ASP A 39 -19.41 -29.67 -25.75
N ASN A 40 -18.84 -29.60 -24.55
CA ASN A 40 -19.47 -30.11 -23.34
C ASN A 40 -19.83 -29.03 -22.32
N LEU A 41 -19.52 -27.75 -22.63
CA LEU A 41 -19.74 -26.58 -21.79
C LEU A 41 -19.06 -26.67 -20.42
N SER A 42 -17.97 -27.46 -20.33
CA SER A 42 -17.13 -27.49 -19.14
C SER A 42 -16.08 -26.36 -19.17
N TYR A 43 -15.60 -25.96 -18.00
CA TYR A 43 -14.52 -24.99 -17.91
C TYR A 43 -13.50 -25.38 -16.84
N GLU A 44 -12.25 -25.02 -17.09
CA GLU A 44 -11.12 -25.27 -16.20
C GLU A 44 -10.40 -23.96 -15.90
N PHE A 45 -10.02 -23.77 -14.63
CA PHE A 45 -9.28 -22.60 -14.18
C PHE A 45 -7.77 -22.88 -14.16
N PHE A 46 -7.00 -21.99 -14.77
CA PHE A 46 -5.55 -22.02 -14.79
C PHE A 46 -5.00 -20.84 -14.00
N GLU A 47 -4.30 -21.13 -12.91
CA GLU A 47 -3.67 -20.09 -12.09
C GLU A 47 -2.51 -19.41 -12.83
N ASN A 48 -2.47 -18.08 -12.77
CA ASN A 48 -1.37 -17.29 -13.33
C ASN A 48 -0.24 -17.15 -12.29
N ASN A 49 0.84 -17.88 -12.51
CA ASN A 49 2.03 -17.84 -11.70
C ASN A 49 3.23 -17.16 -12.40
N ILE A 50 2.99 -16.51 -13.56
CA ILE A 50 4.03 -15.93 -14.42
C ILE A 50 4.15 -14.42 -14.20
N THR A 51 3.02 -13.73 -14.00
CA THR A 51 3.02 -12.27 -13.86
C THR A 51 3.50 -11.85 -12.47
N PRO A 52 4.10 -10.64 -12.36
CA PRO A 52 4.48 -10.08 -11.07
C PRO A 52 3.32 -10.02 -10.08
N LYS A 53 3.57 -10.36 -8.84
CA LYS A 53 2.61 -10.25 -7.73
C LYS A 53 2.88 -8.99 -6.93
N HIS A 54 1.82 -8.43 -6.32
CA HIS A 54 1.92 -7.28 -5.43
C HIS A 54 2.12 -7.75 -3.99
N ILE A 55 3.25 -7.41 -3.38
CA ILE A 55 3.63 -7.87 -2.03
C ILE A 55 3.75 -6.68 -1.09
N LYS A 56 3.00 -6.71 0.02
CA LYS A 56 3.09 -5.72 1.09
C LYS A 56 4.05 -6.23 2.17
N ILE A 57 5.05 -5.42 2.49
CA ILE A 57 5.99 -5.64 3.60
C ILE A 57 5.70 -4.58 4.65
N ILE A 58 5.33 -4.99 5.85
CA ILE A 58 5.09 -4.07 6.97
C ILE A 58 6.32 -4.12 7.88
N LEU A 59 6.94 -2.96 8.11
CA LEU A 59 8.21 -2.84 8.84
C LEU A 59 8.16 -3.47 10.23
N SER A 60 7.11 -3.22 11.00
CA SER A 60 6.96 -3.80 12.36
C SER A 60 6.87 -5.32 12.36
N LYS A 61 6.35 -5.92 11.29
CA LYS A 61 6.20 -7.38 11.20
C LYS A 61 7.49 -8.11 10.82
N LEU A 62 8.47 -7.41 10.23
CA LEU A 62 9.75 -8.03 9.86
C LEU A 62 10.52 -8.57 11.08
N ILE A 63 10.35 -7.96 12.26
CA ILE A 63 11.03 -8.36 13.50
C ILE A 63 10.62 -9.79 13.93
N ASN A 64 9.42 -10.22 13.57
CA ASN A 64 8.86 -11.50 13.97
C ASN A 64 9.21 -12.65 13.00
N ILE A 65 9.93 -12.36 11.92
CA ILE A 65 10.30 -13.36 10.90
C ILE A 65 11.69 -13.92 11.25
N THR A 66 11.77 -15.21 11.53
CA THR A 66 13.01 -15.87 11.93
C THR A 66 14.03 -15.91 10.78
N ASP A 67 13.58 -16.12 9.53
CA ASP A 67 14.41 -16.16 8.33
C ASP A 67 13.92 -15.12 7.30
N VAL A 68 14.19 -13.86 7.59
CA VAL A 68 13.83 -12.73 6.70
C VAL A 68 14.54 -12.87 5.34
N GLU A 69 15.80 -13.30 5.32
CA GLU A 69 16.56 -13.40 4.08
C GLU A 69 16.04 -14.50 3.16
N GLY A 70 15.72 -15.66 3.70
CA GLY A 70 15.12 -16.75 2.93
C GLY A 70 13.77 -16.37 2.34
N VAL A 71 12.94 -15.66 3.12
CA VAL A 71 11.67 -15.11 2.63
C VAL A 71 11.91 -14.12 1.49
N PHE A 72 12.82 -13.16 1.66
CA PHE A 72 13.10 -12.15 0.64
C PHE A 72 13.63 -12.77 -0.65
N LYS A 73 14.60 -13.68 -0.57
CA LYS A 73 15.14 -14.40 -1.74
C LYS A 73 14.06 -15.11 -2.55
N LYS A 74 13.04 -15.61 -1.89
CA LYS A 74 11.95 -16.37 -2.53
C LYS A 74 10.84 -15.48 -3.07
N THR A 75 10.55 -14.36 -2.41
CA THR A 75 9.33 -13.59 -2.67
C THR A 75 9.55 -12.27 -3.41
N LEU A 76 10.75 -11.65 -3.30
CA LEU A 76 10.95 -10.32 -3.90
C LEU A 76 11.33 -10.33 -5.38
N PRO A 77 12.14 -11.29 -5.88
CA PRO A 77 12.57 -11.26 -7.27
C PRO A 77 11.38 -11.27 -8.23
N GLY A 78 11.36 -10.30 -9.17
CA GLY A 78 10.34 -10.24 -10.22
C GLY A 78 8.95 -9.78 -9.76
N ASN A 79 8.78 -9.37 -8.51
CA ASN A 79 7.51 -8.91 -7.96
C ASN A 79 7.49 -7.39 -7.68
N ILE A 80 6.30 -6.83 -7.50
CA ILE A 80 6.08 -5.42 -7.15
C ILE A 80 5.93 -5.32 -5.63
N ILE A 81 6.81 -4.56 -4.98
CA ILE A 81 6.92 -4.51 -3.52
C ILE A 81 6.44 -3.16 -3.00
N LYS A 82 5.61 -3.19 -1.95
CA LYS A 82 5.27 -2.02 -1.14
C LYS A 82 5.81 -2.22 0.27
N LEU A 83 6.81 -1.40 0.65
CA LEU A 83 7.31 -1.31 2.02
C LEU A 83 6.47 -0.29 2.79
N ILE A 84 5.76 -0.74 3.81
CA ILE A 84 4.92 0.09 4.66
C ILE A 84 5.70 0.40 5.94
N ILE A 85 5.97 1.68 6.17
CA ILE A 85 6.65 2.21 7.34
C ILE A 85 5.59 2.57 8.37
N ASP A 86 5.34 1.67 9.32
CA ASP A 86 4.32 1.78 10.37
C ASP A 86 4.92 2.10 11.76
N LYS A 87 6.22 2.38 11.82
CA LYS A 87 6.95 2.77 13.03
C LYS A 87 8.11 3.69 12.68
N ASN A 88 8.59 4.43 13.69
CA ASN A 88 9.75 5.29 13.52
C ASN A 88 11.00 4.48 13.13
N ILE A 89 11.69 4.94 12.10
CA ILE A 89 12.95 4.42 11.62
C ILE A 89 13.85 5.61 11.26
N SER A 90 15.14 5.54 11.59
CA SER A 90 16.07 6.57 11.15
C SER A 90 16.30 6.50 9.63
N SER A 91 16.67 7.63 9.04
CA SER A 91 16.98 7.73 7.60
C SER A 91 18.02 6.69 7.19
N ASP A 92 19.12 6.58 7.93
CA ASP A 92 20.22 5.66 7.61
C ASP A 92 19.76 4.19 7.61
N HIS A 93 18.91 3.80 8.56
CA HIS A 93 18.38 2.45 8.62
C HIS A 93 17.36 2.18 7.50
N LEU A 94 16.56 3.20 7.13
CA LEU A 94 15.64 3.07 5.99
C LEU A 94 16.41 2.90 4.69
N ASP A 95 17.44 3.71 4.46
CA ASP A 95 18.29 3.64 3.27
C ASP A 95 19.01 2.30 3.15
N ALA A 96 19.53 1.79 4.26
CA ALA A 96 20.14 0.46 4.32
C ALA A 96 19.12 -0.64 3.98
N LEU A 97 17.89 -0.53 4.51
CA LEU A 97 16.80 -1.50 4.21
C LEU A 97 16.40 -1.45 2.75
N VAL A 98 16.19 -0.26 2.19
CA VAL A 98 15.83 -0.05 0.78
C VAL A 98 16.93 -0.61 -0.13
N THR A 99 18.19 -0.30 0.17
CA THR A 99 19.35 -0.83 -0.55
C THR A 99 19.35 -2.35 -0.52
N LYS A 100 19.14 -2.96 0.65
CA LYS A 100 19.06 -4.41 0.80
C LYS A 100 17.91 -5.01 -0.01
N LEU A 101 16.70 -4.44 0.06
CA LEU A 101 15.54 -4.92 -0.71
C LEU A 101 15.78 -4.86 -2.23
N THR A 102 16.43 -3.80 -2.71
CA THR A 102 16.76 -3.62 -4.12
C THR A 102 17.73 -4.69 -4.64
N THR A 103 18.62 -5.24 -3.78
CA THR A 103 19.53 -6.33 -4.19
C THR A 103 18.82 -7.59 -4.64
N TYR A 104 17.57 -7.80 -4.20
CA TYR A 104 16.73 -8.94 -4.61
C TYR A 104 16.03 -8.74 -5.96
N LYS A 105 16.26 -7.60 -6.64
CA LYS A 105 15.74 -7.30 -7.98
C LYS A 105 14.20 -7.40 -8.08
N PRO A 106 13.44 -6.70 -7.23
CA PRO A 106 12.01 -6.54 -7.47
C PRO A 106 11.80 -5.78 -8.79
N VAL A 107 10.63 -5.94 -9.42
CA VAL A 107 10.23 -5.12 -10.59
C VAL A 107 10.07 -3.67 -10.19
N GLU A 108 9.47 -3.44 -9.02
CA GLU A 108 9.27 -2.13 -8.45
C GLU A 108 9.32 -2.21 -6.92
N LEU A 109 9.88 -1.17 -6.28
CA LEU A 109 9.85 -0.99 -4.82
C LEU A 109 9.24 0.37 -4.52
N ARG A 110 8.08 0.36 -3.86
CA ARG A 110 7.38 1.55 -3.35
C ARG A 110 7.55 1.64 -1.85
N ILE A 111 7.73 2.86 -1.34
CA ILE A 111 7.74 3.14 0.10
C ILE A 111 6.47 3.90 0.43
N ASP A 112 5.74 3.42 1.42
CA ASP A 112 4.50 4.03 1.89
C ASP A 112 4.59 4.22 3.41
N TYR A 113 4.14 5.37 3.90
CA TYR A 113 4.14 5.65 5.33
C TYR A 113 2.73 5.46 5.86
N ASP A 114 2.56 4.49 6.76
CA ASP A 114 1.32 4.34 7.50
C ASP A 114 1.27 5.40 8.61
N VAL A 115 0.91 6.61 8.20
CA VAL A 115 0.64 7.70 9.12
C VAL A 115 -0.68 7.40 9.81
N ASN A 116 -0.60 6.75 10.96
CA ASN A 116 -1.76 6.48 11.80
C ASN A 116 -2.22 7.81 12.40
N TYR A 117 -3.07 8.55 11.68
CA TYR A 117 -3.64 9.82 12.13
C TYR A 117 -4.31 9.71 13.51
N ASN A 118 -4.71 8.50 13.92
CA ASN A 118 -5.23 8.22 15.25
C ASN A 118 -4.14 8.25 16.37
N LYS A 119 -2.85 8.22 16.05
CA LYS A 119 -1.75 8.43 17.01
C LYS A 119 -1.32 9.90 17.12
N LEU A 120 -1.70 10.73 16.18
CA LEU A 120 -1.75 12.16 16.36
C LEU A 120 -3.04 12.56 17.12
N LYS A 121 -3.39 11.81 18.17
CA LYS A 121 -4.18 12.36 19.26
C LYS A 121 -3.30 13.43 19.88
N ILE A 122 -3.41 14.63 19.34
CA ILE A 122 -3.18 15.84 20.09
C ILE A 122 -3.99 15.64 21.36
N GLU A 123 -3.35 15.70 22.52
CA GLU A 123 -3.96 15.55 23.86
C GLU A 123 -4.97 16.66 24.17
N ASN A 124 -5.68 17.13 23.20
CA ASN A 124 -6.79 18.06 23.34
C ASN A 124 -7.99 17.47 22.60
N ASP A 125 -8.88 16.88 23.38
CA ASP A 125 -10.24 16.46 23.06
C ASP A 125 -11.06 17.68 22.55
N ARG A 126 -10.77 18.16 21.35
CA ARG A 126 -11.62 19.09 20.62
C ARG A 126 -12.03 18.38 19.34
N ASP A 127 -13.30 18.03 19.24
CA ASP A 127 -13.98 17.71 18.00
C ASP A 127 -13.70 18.85 17.00
N TYR A 128 -12.75 18.62 16.07
CA TYR A 128 -12.50 19.55 14.99
C TYR A 128 -13.62 19.39 13.97
N ASP A 129 -14.58 20.29 14.03
CA ASP A 129 -15.49 20.57 12.92
C ASP A 129 -14.66 21.16 11.77
N LEU A 130 -14.37 20.34 10.76
CA LEU A 130 -13.58 20.73 9.59
C LEU A 130 -14.26 21.77 8.71
N SER A 131 -15.52 22.12 8.95
CA SER A 131 -16.28 23.11 8.17
C SER A 131 -15.83 24.55 8.42
N GLY A 132 -15.00 24.81 9.44
CA GLY A 132 -14.49 26.12 9.83
C GLY A 132 -12.98 26.20 10.03
N VAL A 133 -12.20 25.19 9.62
CA VAL A 133 -10.74 25.20 9.83
C VAL A 133 -10.07 26.24 8.95
N ASP A 134 -9.48 27.26 9.56
CA ASP A 134 -8.52 28.12 8.88
C ASP A 134 -7.25 27.30 8.60
N ILE A 135 -7.12 26.89 7.33
CA ILE A 135 -6.00 26.05 6.87
C ILE A 135 -4.64 26.72 7.16
N LYS A 136 -4.56 28.06 7.13
CA LYS A 136 -3.33 28.77 7.47
C LYS A 136 -2.96 28.59 8.94
N HIS A 137 -3.94 28.62 9.82
CA HIS A 137 -3.73 28.38 11.24
C HIS A 137 -3.34 26.92 11.51
N ALA A 138 -3.98 25.97 10.83
CA ALA A 138 -3.63 24.55 10.93
C ALA A 138 -2.20 24.25 10.45
N ILE A 139 -1.73 24.89 9.37
CA ILE A 139 -0.34 24.82 8.91
C ILE A 139 0.62 25.35 9.99
N GLU A 140 0.29 26.48 10.59
CA GLU A 140 1.14 27.12 11.62
C GLU A 140 1.23 26.24 12.88
N GLU A 141 0.10 25.73 13.38
CA GLU A 141 0.06 24.80 14.50
C GLU A 141 0.88 23.53 14.22
N PHE A 142 0.69 22.93 13.05
CA PHE A 142 1.42 21.71 12.66
C PHE A 142 2.94 21.94 12.62
N VAL A 143 3.38 23.02 11.98
CA VAL A 143 4.81 23.33 11.88
C VAL A 143 5.40 23.65 13.26
N ASN A 144 4.64 24.28 14.16
CA ASN A 144 5.08 24.57 15.52
C ASN A 144 5.28 23.31 16.37
N MET A 145 4.56 22.21 16.05
CA MET A 145 4.74 20.90 16.71
C MET A 145 5.99 20.14 16.24
N LEU A 146 6.53 20.49 15.06
CA LEU A 146 7.74 19.85 14.53
C LEU A 146 8.97 20.38 15.25
N ASP A 147 9.95 19.50 15.52
CA ASP A 147 11.25 19.87 16.06
C ASP A 147 12.23 20.24 14.93
N ILE A 148 12.05 21.45 14.38
CA ILE A 148 12.85 21.99 13.28
C ILE A 148 13.31 23.41 13.60
N GLU A 149 14.51 23.78 13.11
CA GLU A 149 15.12 25.09 13.44
C GLU A 149 14.44 26.29 12.73
N ASN A 150 13.95 26.11 11.50
CA ASN A 150 13.47 27.23 10.65
C ASN A 150 11.93 27.25 10.53
N LYS A 151 11.20 27.11 11.65
CA LYS A 151 9.73 27.03 11.67
C LYS A 151 9.04 28.18 10.91
N LYS A 152 9.48 29.41 11.09
CA LYS A 152 8.88 30.59 10.44
C LYS A 152 8.96 30.54 8.91
N ASP A 153 10.10 30.09 8.38
CA ASP A 153 10.31 30.01 6.94
C ASP A 153 9.44 28.90 6.34
N VAL A 154 9.31 27.77 7.05
CA VAL A 154 8.47 26.64 6.64
C VAL A 154 6.99 27.05 6.65
N VAL A 155 6.53 27.77 7.69
CA VAL A 155 5.15 28.29 7.74
C VAL A 155 4.88 29.23 6.56
N ASN A 156 5.75 30.22 6.36
CA ASN A 156 5.60 31.21 5.28
C ASN A 156 5.57 30.52 3.90
N TYR A 157 6.47 29.57 3.67
CA TYR A 157 6.53 28.83 2.42
C TYR A 157 5.26 27.99 2.19
N SER A 158 4.84 27.23 3.21
CA SER A 158 3.65 26.40 3.13
C SER A 158 2.38 27.19 2.89
N GLN A 159 2.23 28.35 3.56
CA GLN A 159 1.11 29.26 3.34
C GLN A 159 1.14 29.87 1.93
N SER A 160 2.33 30.20 1.41
CA SER A 160 2.47 30.71 0.04
C SER A 160 2.10 29.68 -1.03
N LEU A 161 2.43 28.39 -0.78
CA LEU A 161 2.00 27.29 -1.66
C LEU A 161 0.49 27.13 -1.66
N TYR A 162 -0.13 27.19 -0.50
CA TYR A 162 -1.60 27.12 -0.37
C TYR A 162 -2.31 28.24 -1.15
N GLU A 163 -1.77 29.47 -1.12
CA GLU A 163 -2.34 30.59 -1.88
C GLU A 163 -2.22 30.45 -3.40
N ARG A 164 -1.21 29.71 -3.89
CA ARG A 164 -1.03 29.47 -5.34
C ARG A 164 -1.95 28.40 -5.91
N VAL A 165 -2.46 27.53 -5.07
CA VAL A 165 -3.30 26.38 -5.49
C VAL A 165 -4.79 26.74 -5.44
N ARG A 166 -5.15 27.84 -4.81
CA ARG A 166 -6.52 28.34 -4.66
C ARG A 166 -6.87 29.32 -5.79
#